data_d51f1a312138ad3f56b146c1377e867b
#
_entry.id   d51f1a312138ad3f56b146c1377e867b
#
_cell.length_a   1.000
_cell.length_b   1.000
_cell.length_c   1.000
_cell.angle_alpha   90.00
_cell.angle_beta   90.00
_cell.angle_gamma   90.00
#
_symmetry.space_group_name_H-M   'P 1'
#
loop_
_entity.id
_entity.type
_entity.pdbx_description
1 polymer ?
#
loop_
_entity_poly.entity_id
_entity_poly.type
_entity_poly.pdbx_seq_one_letter_code
_entity_poly.pdbx_strand_id
1 'polypeptide(L)'
;MRFFQQLLVAPAALGLLAPLAANAAEINIADVDNYSNQTVQATTATQFSDVVPGDWAYKSLLNVSNSYGCVDNSYSQNIRNGQALTRYEAAALLNACLDNGLVANREAFGLELTRLTEEFGAEMAILKGQRLGLQSEQNNLNAGTFAPTTVLSGGTVFTAGAVDGATTGEALALQYNFTVDINSSFTGRDNLYAGVETGNAAAPLEMDSATTGAEFLKLASLFYTFPVGDDFTIATGPLLDQDDVIASTGSIYSGSFRLGVLPFSAGGNETGPGAAVSWSNPNGLVASASFISDNGEGSAQGIFTEEGSDVITASVGYDSDKWGVGIVYFGDDAAPTAGTNNGSSSIGAGVYFRPENFATISITYDQKSADDAGTQDSNDFMIGMDYEVGPGTASAAFKSNEDAGAETQSSYEIFYNYPVNDGISIQGGFFHE
;
A
#
# COMPACT_ATOMS: atom_id res chain seq x y z
N MET A 1 -4.79 5.84 5.75
CA MET A 1 -5.40 4.62 5.20
C MET A 1 -4.92 4.24 3.80
N ARG A 2 -4.69 5.16 2.88
CA ARG A 2 -4.08 4.80 1.59
C ARG A 2 -2.68 4.19 1.74
N PHE A 3 -1.91 4.58 2.73
CA PHE A 3 -0.60 4.00 3.00
C PHE A 3 -0.72 2.55 3.49
N PHE A 4 -1.62 2.27 4.43
CA PHE A 4 -1.87 0.89 4.91
C PHE A 4 -2.55 0.00 3.86
N GLN A 5 -3.48 0.53 3.07
CA GLN A 5 -4.08 -0.23 1.95
C GLN A 5 -3.12 -0.41 0.78
N GLN A 6 -2.22 0.54 0.53
CA GLN A 6 -1.16 0.38 -0.47
C GLN A 6 -0.10 -0.62 0.00
N LEU A 7 0.22 -0.68 1.29
CA LEU A 7 1.08 -1.70 1.87
C LEU A 7 0.50 -3.12 1.75
N LEU A 8 -0.82 -3.27 1.79
CA LEU A 8 -1.49 -4.58 1.65
C LEU A 8 -1.75 -4.99 0.19
N VAL A 9 -1.83 -4.04 -0.75
CA VAL A 9 -2.14 -4.30 -2.17
C VAL A 9 -0.91 -4.18 -3.08
N ALA A 10 0.09 -3.39 -2.70
CA ALA A 10 1.29 -3.18 -3.50
C ALA A 10 2.12 -4.44 -3.80
N PRO A 11 2.24 -5.45 -2.91
CA PRO A 11 2.96 -6.67 -3.24
C PRO A 11 2.34 -7.48 -4.38
N ALA A 12 1.02 -7.41 -4.54
CA ALA A 12 0.32 -8.17 -5.58
C ALA A 12 0.36 -7.49 -6.96
N ALA A 13 0.46 -6.16 -7.00
CA ALA A 13 0.45 -5.39 -8.25
C ALA A 13 1.86 -5.12 -8.80
N LEU A 14 2.86 -4.95 -7.93
CA LEU A 14 4.25 -4.69 -8.34
C LEU A 14 4.99 -5.96 -8.79
N GLY A 15 4.55 -7.14 -8.38
CA GLY A 15 5.08 -8.43 -8.88
C GLY A 15 4.88 -8.64 -10.39
N LEU A 16 4.02 -7.86 -11.04
CA LEU A 16 3.76 -7.92 -12.48
C LEU A 16 4.59 -6.91 -13.30
N LEU A 17 5.28 -5.96 -12.68
CA LEU A 17 6.04 -4.90 -13.35
C LEU A 17 7.53 -4.91 -13.01
N ALA A 18 8.01 -5.85 -12.18
CA ALA A 18 9.45 -6.00 -12.03
C ALA A 18 10.05 -6.37 -13.38
N PRO A 19 10.99 -5.60 -13.95
CA PRO A 19 11.80 -6.11 -15.01
C PRO A 19 12.47 -7.35 -14.43
N LEU A 20 12.41 -8.46 -15.15
CA LEU A 20 13.26 -9.63 -14.93
C LEU A 20 14.72 -9.14 -15.01
N ALA A 21 15.20 -8.52 -13.95
CA ALA A 21 16.62 -8.45 -13.70
C ALA A 21 17.02 -9.91 -13.50
N ALA A 22 17.36 -10.55 -14.60
CA ALA A 22 17.99 -11.82 -14.60
C ALA A 22 19.21 -11.70 -13.69
N ASN A 23 19.08 -12.19 -12.45
CA ASN A 23 20.24 -12.75 -11.82
C ASN A 23 20.69 -13.84 -12.79
N ALA A 24 21.75 -13.56 -13.53
CA ALA A 24 22.52 -14.59 -14.15
C ALA A 24 23.14 -15.43 -13.01
N ALA A 25 22.32 -16.27 -12.39
CA ALA A 25 22.82 -17.49 -11.82
C ALA A 25 23.48 -18.18 -13.02
N GLU A 26 24.78 -18.40 -12.94
CA GLU A 26 25.49 -19.23 -13.91
C GLU A 26 24.66 -20.49 -14.07
N ILE A 27 23.97 -20.58 -15.22
CA ILE A 27 23.30 -21.82 -15.60
C ILE A 27 24.42 -22.80 -15.80
N ASN A 28 24.59 -23.69 -14.83
CA ASN A 28 25.55 -24.78 -14.93
C ASN A 28 25.10 -25.63 -16.12
N ILE A 29 25.83 -25.55 -17.22
CA ILE A 29 25.52 -26.29 -18.46
C ILE A 29 25.42 -27.80 -18.21
N ALA A 30 26.06 -28.31 -17.16
CA ALA A 30 25.93 -29.71 -16.72
C ALA A 30 24.52 -30.07 -16.22
N ASP A 31 23.77 -29.14 -15.68
CA ASP A 31 22.38 -29.37 -15.23
C ASP A 31 21.42 -29.35 -16.42
N VAL A 32 21.73 -28.61 -17.49
CA VAL A 32 20.95 -28.61 -18.73
C VAL A 32 21.16 -29.91 -19.48
N ASP A 33 22.39 -30.46 -19.49
CA ASP A 33 22.69 -31.78 -20.08
C ASP A 33 22.02 -32.92 -19.29
N ASN A 34 21.90 -32.84 -17.98
CA ASN A 34 21.13 -33.79 -17.17
C ASN A 34 19.63 -33.72 -17.42
N TYR A 35 19.08 -32.55 -17.75
CA TYR A 35 17.66 -32.39 -18.12
C TYR A 35 17.40 -32.91 -19.54
N SER A 36 18.35 -32.74 -20.45
CA SER A 36 18.23 -33.21 -21.85
C SER A 36 18.42 -34.72 -21.96
N ASN A 37 19.11 -35.38 -21.00
CA ASN A 37 19.34 -36.81 -20.95
C ASN A 37 18.30 -37.59 -20.14
N GLN A 38 17.35 -36.97 -19.46
CA GLN A 38 16.14 -37.65 -19.08
C GLN A 38 15.31 -37.85 -20.35
N THR A 39 15.54 -38.97 -21.02
CA THR A 39 14.64 -39.46 -22.05
C THR A 39 13.28 -39.67 -21.39
N VAL A 40 12.44 -38.61 -21.42
CA VAL A 40 11.02 -38.81 -21.49
C VAL A 40 10.85 -39.66 -22.73
N GLN A 41 10.57 -40.95 -22.56
CA GLN A 41 10.21 -41.83 -23.65
C GLN A 41 9.07 -41.11 -24.37
N ALA A 42 9.37 -40.51 -25.51
CA ALA A 42 8.37 -39.92 -26.38
C ALA A 42 7.44 -41.07 -26.72
N THR A 43 6.30 -41.11 -26.05
CA THR A 43 5.20 -41.98 -26.45
C THR A 43 4.94 -41.65 -27.89
N THR A 44 5.05 -42.67 -28.73
CA THR A 44 4.97 -42.57 -30.19
C THR A 44 3.76 -41.69 -30.60
N ALA A 45 3.92 -40.84 -31.56
CA ALA A 45 2.93 -39.86 -32.07
C ALA A 45 1.56 -40.44 -32.46
N THR A 46 1.42 -41.75 -32.47
CA THR A 46 0.17 -42.49 -32.73
C THR A 46 -0.81 -42.54 -31.55
N GLN A 47 -0.42 -42.08 -30.33
CA GLN A 47 -1.31 -42.02 -29.16
C GLN A 47 -2.09 -40.69 -29.05
N PHE A 48 -1.82 -39.71 -29.88
CA PHE A 48 -2.43 -38.38 -29.82
C PHE A 48 -3.16 -38.03 -31.12
N SER A 49 -4.13 -38.86 -31.52
CA SER A 49 -5.03 -38.48 -32.61
C SER A 49 -5.96 -37.36 -32.13
N ASP A 50 -6.07 -36.30 -32.93
CA ASP A 50 -6.99 -35.20 -32.66
C ASP A 50 -8.44 -35.71 -32.61
N VAL A 51 -9.26 -35.06 -31.76
CA VAL A 51 -10.70 -35.28 -31.65
C VAL A 51 -11.39 -34.47 -32.73
N VAL A 52 -11.84 -35.13 -33.80
CA VAL A 52 -12.41 -34.45 -34.97
C VAL A 52 -13.97 -34.43 -34.93
N PRO A 53 -14.62 -33.50 -35.65
CA PRO A 53 -16.07 -33.35 -35.62
C PRO A 53 -16.89 -34.61 -35.93
N GLY A 54 -16.30 -35.60 -36.55
CA GLY A 54 -16.91 -36.90 -36.82
C GLY A 54 -17.00 -37.85 -35.63
N ASP A 55 -16.13 -37.67 -34.63
CA ASP A 55 -15.97 -38.56 -33.51
C ASP A 55 -17.12 -38.47 -32.51
N TRP A 56 -17.41 -39.59 -31.85
CA TRP A 56 -18.40 -39.61 -30.80
C TRP A 56 -18.02 -38.70 -29.62
N ALA A 57 -16.75 -38.68 -29.24
CA ALA A 57 -16.22 -37.85 -28.15
C ALA A 57 -16.40 -36.34 -28.46
N TYR A 58 -16.17 -35.92 -29.72
CA TYR A 58 -16.42 -34.56 -30.14
C TYR A 58 -17.88 -34.14 -29.97
N LYS A 59 -18.83 -35.00 -30.44
CA LYS A 59 -20.25 -34.75 -30.31
C LYS A 59 -20.71 -34.68 -28.85
N SER A 60 -20.20 -35.60 -28.02
CA SER A 60 -20.51 -35.60 -26.60
C SER A 60 -19.97 -34.38 -25.89
N LEU A 61 -18.74 -33.97 -26.15
CA LEU A 61 -18.15 -32.72 -25.59
C LEU A 61 -18.90 -31.49 -26.04
N LEU A 62 -19.33 -31.43 -27.32
CA LEU A 62 -20.13 -30.33 -27.85
C LEU A 62 -21.49 -30.25 -27.13
N ASN A 63 -22.15 -31.42 -26.94
CA ASN A 63 -23.44 -31.51 -26.24
C ASN A 63 -23.30 -31.06 -24.76
N VAL A 64 -22.30 -31.55 -24.06
CA VAL A 64 -22.01 -31.17 -22.67
C VAL A 64 -21.66 -29.67 -22.58
N SER A 65 -20.81 -29.15 -23.46
CA SER A 65 -20.42 -27.73 -23.47
C SER A 65 -21.63 -26.81 -23.73
N ASN A 66 -22.52 -27.17 -24.65
CA ASN A 66 -23.73 -26.37 -24.98
C ASN A 66 -24.79 -26.44 -23.88
N SER A 67 -24.94 -27.59 -23.22
CA SER A 67 -25.98 -27.81 -22.23
C SER A 67 -25.67 -27.17 -20.87
N TYR A 68 -24.38 -27.04 -20.53
CA TYR A 68 -23.94 -26.58 -19.21
C TYR A 68 -23.17 -25.26 -19.22
N GLY A 69 -23.00 -24.65 -20.42
CA GLY A 69 -22.28 -23.37 -20.52
C GLY A 69 -20.87 -23.42 -19.93
N CYS A 70 -20.21 -24.59 -20.05
CA CYS A 70 -18.89 -24.79 -19.48
C CYS A 70 -17.90 -23.82 -20.08
N VAL A 71 -17.52 -22.84 -19.33
CA VAL A 71 -16.43 -21.87 -19.51
C VAL A 71 -16.38 -21.24 -20.91
N ASP A 72 -16.47 -19.94 -20.93
CA ASP A 72 -16.23 -19.12 -22.12
C ASP A 72 -14.69 -19.01 -22.35
N ASN A 73 -14.08 -20.08 -22.81
CA ASN A 73 -12.66 -20.14 -23.16
C ASN A 73 -12.46 -20.44 -24.65
N SER A 74 -11.22 -20.29 -25.14
CA SER A 74 -10.88 -20.52 -26.55
C SER A 74 -11.23 -21.92 -27.04
N TYR A 75 -11.15 -22.94 -26.18
CA TYR A 75 -11.44 -24.34 -26.54
C TYR A 75 -12.92 -24.58 -26.76
N SER A 76 -13.80 -23.94 -25.98
CA SER A 76 -15.23 -24.03 -26.16
C SER A 76 -15.70 -23.31 -27.44
N GLN A 77 -15.01 -22.27 -27.85
CA GLN A 77 -15.27 -21.60 -29.13
C GLN A 77 -14.80 -22.46 -30.31
N ASN A 78 -13.64 -23.10 -30.22
CA ASN A 78 -13.11 -23.96 -31.25
C ASN A 78 -14.05 -25.15 -31.54
N ILE A 79 -14.57 -25.81 -30.50
CA ILE A 79 -15.50 -26.94 -30.68
C ILE A 79 -16.85 -26.48 -31.27
N ARG A 80 -17.36 -25.30 -30.87
CA ARG A 80 -18.60 -24.74 -31.46
C ARG A 80 -18.43 -24.35 -32.91
N ASN A 81 -17.22 -23.95 -33.32
CA ASN A 81 -16.88 -23.59 -34.67
C ASN A 81 -16.56 -24.82 -35.58
N GLY A 82 -16.65 -26.02 -35.04
CA GLY A 82 -16.38 -27.24 -35.81
C GLY A 82 -14.89 -27.52 -36.04
N GLN A 83 -14.00 -26.94 -35.24
CA GLN A 83 -12.56 -27.20 -35.33
C GLN A 83 -12.19 -28.46 -34.58
N ALA A 84 -11.22 -29.22 -35.08
CA ALA A 84 -10.63 -30.36 -34.35
C ALA A 84 -9.94 -29.87 -33.07
N LEU A 85 -10.02 -30.69 -32.03
CA LEU A 85 -9.34 -30.47 -30.76
C LEU A 85 -8.25 -31.51 -30.58
N THR A 86 -7.12 -31.14 -30.00
CA THR A 86 -6.17 -32.14 -29.47
C THR A 86 -6.82 -32.87 -28.28
N ARG A 87 -6.36 -34.07 -27.97
CA ARG A 87 -6.87 -34.81 -26.81
C ARG A 87 -6.73 -34.05 -25.49
N TYR A 88 -5.63 -33.30 -25.32
CA TYR A 88 -5.42 -32.45 -24.17
C TYR A 88 -6.39 -31.27 -24.07
N GLU A 89 -6.71 -30.63 -25.21
CA GLU A 89 -7.73 -29.57 -25.23
C GLU A 89 -9.12 -30.11 -24.92
N ALA A 90 -9.45 -31.31 -25.43
CA ALA A 90 -10.68 -32.01 -25.14
C ALA A 90 -10.77 -32.41 -23.64
N ALA A 91 -9.69 -32.92 -23.07
CA ALA A 91 -9.60 -33.21 -21.63
C ALA A 91 -9.69 -31.94 -20.74
N ALA A 92 -9.06 -30.85 -21.16
CA ALA A 92 -9.14 -29.57 -20.47
C ALA A 92 -10.57 -28.99 -20.49
N LEU A 93 -11.26 -29.10 -21.63
CA LEU A 93 -12.65 -28.68 -21.75
C LEU A 93 -13.57 -29.54 -20.87
N LEU A 94 -13.39 -30.86 -20.86
CA LEU A 94 -14.15 -31.78 -20.01
C LEU A 94 -13.91 -31.47 -18.52
N ASN A 95 -12.66 -31.27 -18.11
CA ASN A 95 -12.33 -30.93 -16.72
C ASN A 95 -12.98 -29.60 -16.29
N ALA A 96 -12.94 -28.59 -17.15
CA ALA A 96 -13.60 -27.31 -16.89
C ALA A 96 -15.13 -27.46 -16.73
N CYS A 97 -15.75 -28.35 -17.51
CA CYS A 97 -17.17 -28.66 -17.36
C CYS A 97 -17.46 -29.38 -16.03
N LEU A 98 -16.59 -30.30 -15.60
CA LEU A 98 -16.74 -31.02 -14.35
C LEU A 98 -16.57 -30.10 -13.13
N ASP A 99 -15.60 -29.17 -13.17
CA ASP A 99 -15.34 -28.21 -12.11
C ASP A 99 -16.49 -27.18 -11.97
N ASN A 100 -17.18 -26.84 -13.06
CA ASN A 100 -18.29 -25.85 -13.08
C ASN A 100 -19.69 -26.43 -12.75
N GLY A 101 -19.77 -27.57 -12.09
CA GLY A 101 -21.03 -28.04 -11.51
C GLY A 101 -21.76 -29.13 -12.31
N LEU A 102 -21.15 -29.71 -13.34
CA LEU A 102 -21.71 -30.88 -14.03
C LEU A 102 -21.93 -32.08 -13.09
N VAL A 103 -21.23 -32.08 -11.96
CA VAL A 103 -21.35 -33.10 -10.90
C VAL A 103 -22.75 -33.10 -10.24
N ALA A 104 -23.44 -31.95 -10.24
CA ALA A 104 -24.75 -31.81 -9.63
C ALA A 104 -25.91 -32.44 -10.46
N ASN A 105 -25.69 -32.70 -11.76
CA ASN A 105 -26.69 -33.22 -12.68
C ASN A 105 -26.29 -34.55 -13.35
N ARG A 106 -25.67 -35.44 -12.59
CA ARG A 106 -25.19 -36.75 -13.08
C ARG A 106 -26.23 -37.64 -13.68
N GLU A 107 -27.50 -37.50 -13.36
CA GLU A 107 -28.58 -38.38 -13.83
C GLU A 107 -28.91 -38.18 -15.30
N ALA A 108 -28.75 -36.99 -15.88
CA ALA A 108 -29.09 -36.69 -17.27
C ALA A 108 -28.03 -37.15 -18.29
N PHE A 109 -26.74 -37.20 -17.88
CA PHE A 109 -25.63 -37.51 -18.78
C PHE A 109 -24.70 -38.60 -18.26
N GLY A 110 -25.14 -39.42 -17.30
CA GLY A 110 -24.32 -40.36 -16.56
C GLY A 110 -23.48 -41.31 -17.43
N LEU A 111 -24.07 -41.88 -18.46
CA LEU A 111 -23.36 -42.83 -19.35
C LEU A 111 -22.40 -42.10 -20.30
N GLU A 112 -22.79 -40.94 -20.82
CA GLU A 112 -21.98 -40.15 -21.75
C GLU A 112 -20.77 -39.52 -21.02
N LEU A 113 -21.01 -39.01 -19.81
CA LEU A 113 -19.96 -38.45 -18.95
C LEU A 113 -18.98 -39.53 -18.48
N THR A 114 -19.46 -40.70 -18.06
CA THR A 114 -18.61 -41.81 -17.67
C THR A 114 -17.68 -42.21 -18.81
N ARG A 115 -18.24 -42.35 -20.00
CA ARG A 115 -17.49 -42.70 -21.21
C ARG A 115 -16.46 -41.64 -21.60
N LEU A 116 -16.79 -40.33 -21.45
CA LEU A 116 -15.84 -39.22 -21.68
C LEU A 116 -14.72 -39.24 -20.64
N THR A 117 -15.03 -39.44 -19.36
CA THR A 117 -14.02 -39.49 -18.30
C THR A 117 -13.11 -40.75 -18.40
N GLU A 118 -13.62 -41.85 -18.90
CA GLU A 118 -12.80 -43.03 -19.22
C GLU A 118 -11.90 -42.78 -20.44
N GLU A 119 -12.42 -42.15 -21.50
CA GLU A 119 -11.67 -41.82 -22.71
C GLU A 119 -10.53 -40.82 -22.50
N PHE A 120 -10.77 -39.78 -21.69
CA PHE A 120 -9.79 -38.72 -21.42
C PHE A 120 -9.13 -38.84 -20.04
N GLY A 121 -9.30 -39.94 -19.36
CA GLY A 121 -8.83 -40.12 -17.98
C GLY A 121 -7.32 -39.97 -17.81
N ALA A 122 -6.54 -40.42 -18.77
CA ALA A 122 -5.09 -40.30 -18.77
C ALA A 122 -4.64 -38.84 -18.92
N GLU A 123 -5.20 -38.15 -19.88
CA GLU A 123 -4.90 -36.74 -20.15
C GLU A 123 -5.35 -35.82 -18.98
N MET A 124 -6.52 -36.07 -18.41
CA MET A 124 -7.01 -35.37 -17.22
C MET A 124 -6.11 -35.59 -16.00
N ALA A 125 -5.62 -36.82 -15.82
CA ALA A 125 -4.69 -37.15 -14.71
C ALA A 125 -3.36 -36.40 -14.88
N ILE A 126 -2.83 -36.32 -16.09
CA ILE A 126 -1.62 -35.58 -16.42
C ILE A 126 -1.82 -34.08 -16.19
N LEU A 127 -2.89 -33.49 -16.70
CA LEU A 127 -3.23 -32.08 -16.50
C LEU A 127 -3.41 -31.74 -15.01
N LYS A 128 -4.07 -32.60 -14.24
CA LYS A 128 -4.21 -32.44 -12.80
C LYS A 128 -2.87 -32.55 -12.09
N GLY A 129 -2.01 -33.50 -12.49
CA GLY A 129 -0.66 -33.65 -11.96
C GLY A 129 0.21 -32.43 -12.25
N GLN A 130 0.16 -31.89 -13.47
CA GLN A 130 0.87 -30.67 -13.85
C GLN A 130 0.37 -29.46 -13.06
N ARG A 131 -0.95 -29.29 -12.89
CA ARG A 131 -1.53 -28.22 -12.07
C ARG A 131 -1.09 -28.33 -10.60
N LEU A 132 -1.12 -29.52 -10.03
CA LEU A 132 -0.67 -29.75 -8.65
C LEU A 132 0.84 -29.55 -8.49
N GLY A 133 1.63 -29.94 -9.51
CA GLY A 133 3.07 -29.67 -9.56
C GLY A 133 3.37 -28.19 -9.60
N LEU A 134 2.72 -27.42 -10.48
CA LEU A 134 2.84 -25.96 -10.54
C LEU A 134 2.37 -25.28 -9.26
N GLN A 135 1.29 -25.77 -8.65
CA GLN A 135 0.80 -25.24 -7.38
C GLN A 135 1.75 -25.60 -6.22
N SER A 136 2.39 -26.77 -6.26
CA SER A 136 3.43 -27.16 -5.30
C SER A 136 4.70 -26.33 -5.50
N GLU A 137 5.13 -26.09 -6.73
CA GLU A 137 6.24 -25.16 -7.03
C GLU A 137 5.93 -23.73 -6.61
N GLN A 138 4.73 -23.26 -6.89
CA GLN A 138 4.29 -21.93 -6.42
C GLN A 138 4.23 -21.85 -4.91
N ASN A 139 3.75 -22.91 -4.22
CA ASN A 139 3.76 -22.97 -2.76
C ASN A 139 5.19 -23.11 -2.21
N ASN A 140 6.08 -23.83 -2.90
CA ASN A 140 7.49 -23.93 -2.53
C ASN A 140 8.25 -22.64 -2.82
N LEU A 141 7.93 -21.94 -3.90
CA LEU A 141 8.38 -20.57 -4.17
C LEU A 141 7.86 -19.61 -3.10
N ASN A 142 6.64 -19.76 -2.66
CA ASN A 142 6.05 -18.94 -1.60
C ASN A 142 6.54 -19.32 -0.18
N ALA A 143 6.98 -20.55 0.06
CA ALA A 143 7.39 -21.05 1.37
C ALA A 143 8.90 -21.27 1.55
N GLY A 144 9.68 -21.38 0.50
CA GLY A 144 11.09 -21.81 0.56
C GLY A 144 12.09 -20.89 -0.09
N THR A 145 11.66 -19.97 -0.89
CA THR A 145 12.44 -18.78 -1.18
C THR A 145 12.15 -17.81 -0.05
N PHE A 146 13.17 -17.31 0.58
CA PHE A 146 13.24 -15.89 0.88
C PHE A 146 12.89 -15.26 -0.45
N ALA A 147 11.60 -15.33 -0.79
CA ALA A 147 11.07 -14.67 -1.94
C ALA A 147 11.64 -13.27 -1.90
N PRO A 148 11.81 -12.56 -2.97
CA PRO A 148 12.13 -11.14 -2.93
C PRO A 148 10.96 -10.44 -2.26
N THR A 149 10.82 -10.69 -0.97
CA THR A 149 9.85 -10.08 -0.07
C THR A 149 10.39 -8.76 0.40
N THR A 150 11.60 -8.40 -0.05
CA THR A 150 12.15 -7.09 0.15
C THR A 150 11.95 -6.27 -1.11
N VAL A 151 11.10 -5.27 -1.02
CA VAL A 151 10.86 -4.27 -2.07
C VAL A 151 11.55 -2.99 -1.66
N LEU A 152 12.37 -2.46 -2.56
CA LEU A 152 12.95 -1.14 -2.44
C LEU A 152 12.10 -0.17 -3.26
N SER A 153 11.63 0.88 -2.63
CA SER A 153 11.01 2.04 -3.28
C SER A 153 11.69 3.30 -2.77
N GLY A 154 11.34 4.43 -3.30
CA GLY A 154 11.90 5.68 -2.84
C GLY A 154 11.69 6.79 -3.85
N GLY A 155 12.12 7.97 -3.48
CA GLY A 155 11.94 9.15 -4.29
C GLY A 155 13.05 10.17 -4.11
N THR A 156 13.11 11.08 -5.05
CA THR A 156 13.97 12.26 -4.95
C THR A 156 13.15 13.47 -5.33
N VAL A 157 13.14 14.46 -4.45
CA VAL A 157 12.50 15.76 -4.71
C VAL A 157 13.60 16.79 -4.87
N PHE A 158 13.56 17.54 -5.95
CA PHE A 158 14.40 18.72 -6.16
C PHE A 158 13.51 19.95 -6.06
N THR A 159 13.80 20.82 -5.13
CA THR A 159 13.06 22.06 -4.90
C THR A 159 13.87 23.26 -5.34
N ALA A 160 13.29 24.11 -6.15
CA ALA A 160 13.86 25.39 -6.54
C ALA A 160 12.86 26.49 -6.20
N GLY A 161 13.24 27.46 -5.38
CA GLY A 161 12.33 28.52 -4.98
C GLY A 161 13.03 29.69 -4.32
N ALA A 162 12.29 30.75 -4.12
CA ALA A 162 12.72 31.92 -3.37
C ALA A 162 11.56 32.36 -2.46
N VAL A 163 11.89 32.87 -1.30
CA VAL A 163 10.93 33.39 -0.32
C VAL A 163 11.23 34.86 -0.07
N ASP A 164 10.21 35.71 -0.20
CA ASP A 164 10.27 37.10 0.15
C ASP A 164 9.76 37.30 1.59
N GLY A 165 10.54 37.98 2.41
CA GLY A 165 10.19 38.24 3.81
C GLY A 165 11.12 39.28 4.44
N ALA A 166 10.63 39.95 5.47
CA ALA A 166 11.29 41.11 6.08
C ALA A 166 12.71 40.83 6.63
N THR A 167 13.03 39.56 6.91
CA THR A 167 14.31 39.14 7.51
C THR A 167 15.03 38.08 6.70
N THR A 168 14.51 37.71 5.52
CA THR A 168 15.02 36.64 4.67
C THR A 168 15.74 37.17 3.43
N GLY A 169 16.77 36.47 2.98
CA GLY A 169 17.39 36.78 1.69
C GLY A 169 16.51 36.23 0.55
N GLU A 170 16.24 37.05 -0.44
CA GLU A 170 15.37 36.75 -1.59
C GLU A 170 16.09 35.90 -2.68
N ALA A 171 17.14 35.20 -2.31
CA ALA A 171 17.92 34.41 -3.27
C ALA A 171 17.19 33.12 -3.67
N LEU A 172 17.35 32.75 -4.93
CA LEU A 172 16.93 31.43 -5.40
C LEU A 172 17.70 30.34 -4.65
N ALA A 173 17.01 29.52 -3.89
CA ALA A 173 17.54 28.36 -3.21
C ALA A 173 17.26 27.07 -4.01
N LEU A 174 18.20 26.14 -3.95
CA LEU A 174 18.05 24.81 -4.51
C LEU A 174 18.21 23.79 -3.37
N GLN A 175 17.21 22.98 -3.16
CA GLN A 175 17.17 21.97 -2.13
C GLN A 175 16.87 20.61 -2.73
N TYR A 176 17.19 19.56 -2.00
CA TYR A 176 16.81 18.20 -2.36
C TYR A 176 16.39 17.41 -1.13
N ASN A 177 15.54 16.43 -1.37
CA ASN A 177 15.21 15.35 -0.47
C ASN A 177 15.39 14.03 -1.23
N PHE A 178 15.90 13.03 -0.55
CA PHE A 178 16.05 11.68 -1.07
C PHE A 178 15.60 10.69 0.01
N THR A 179 14.65 9.83 -0.35
CA THR A 179 14.11 8.78 0.52
C THR A 179 14.25 7.42 -0.12
N VAL A 180 14.51 6.41 0.70
CA VAL A 180 14.49 4.99 0.33
C VAL A 180 13.68 4.23 1.34
N ASP A 181 12.66 3.55 0.88
CA ASP A 181 11.78 2.70 1.66
C ASP A 181 12.14 1.25 1.40
N ILE A 182 12.45 0.53 2.46
CA ILE A 182 12.74 -0.90 2.45
C ILE A 182 11.58 -1.62 3.12
N ASN A 183 10.82 -2.36 2.36
CA ASN A 183 9.70 -3.16 2.83
C ASN A 183 10.03 -4.64 2.70
N SER A 184 10.06 -5.37 3.80
CA SER A 184 10.37 -6.81 3.83
C SER A 184 9.27 -7.59 4.53
N SER A 185 8.72 -8.60 3.86
CA SER A 185 7.74 -9.51 4.44
C SER A 185 8.35 -10.89 4.67
N PHE A 186 8.12 -11.51 5.80
CA PHE A 186 8.59 -12.85 6.14
C PHE A 186 7.51 -13.92 5.97
N THR A 187 6.26 -13.53 6.09
CA THR A 187 5.10 -14.44 6.04
C THR A 187 4.17 -14.17 4.86
N GLY A 188 4.41 -13.09 4.11
CA GLY A 188 3.52 -12.60 3.04
C GLY A 188 2.34 -11.78 3.52
N ARG A 189 2.15 -11.62 4.85
CA ARG A 189 1.10 -10.81 5.47
C ARG A 189 1.63 -9.78 6.47
N ASP A 190 2.91 -9.75 6.69
CA ASP A 190 3.65 -8.89 7.60
C ASP A 190 4.54 -7.92 6.81
N ASN A 191 5.09 -6.93 7.47
CA ASN A 191 6.05 -6.03 6.88
C ASN A 191 7.06 -5.52 7.92
N LEU A 192 8.34 -5.72 7.67
CA LEU A 192 9.41 -4.96 8.29
C LEU A 192 9.68 -3.75 7.41
N TYR A 193 9.41 -2.57 7.94
CA TYR A 193 9.66 -1.31 7.27
C TYR A 193 10.93 -0.66 7.80
N ALA A 194 11.77 -0.17 6.90
CA ALA A 194 12.89 0.70 7.22
C ALA A 194 12.93 1.87 6.22
N GLY A 195 12.74 3.07 6.74
CA GLY A 195 12.82 4.33 6.00
C GLY A 195 14.19 4.96 6.16
N VAL A 196 14.84 5.26 5.05
CA VAL A 196 16.15 5.94 5.03
C VAL A 196 16.02 7.23 4.26
N GLU A 197 16.50 8.32 4.82
CA GLU A 197 16.37 9.64 4.21
C GLU A 197 17.64 10.48 4.30
N THR A 198 17.75 11.45 3.42
CA THR A 198 18.72 12.54 3.48
C THR A 198 18.24 13.75 2.70
N GLY A 199 18.68 14.93 3.08
CA GLY A 199 18.30 16.15 2.39
C GLY A 199 19.10 17.36 2.88
N ASN A 200 18.91 18.48 2.23
CA ASN A 200 19.52 19.76 2.58
C ASN A 200 18.49 20.89 2.71
N ALA A 201 17.26 20.54 3.01
CA ALA A 201 16.22 21.56 3.21
C ALA A 201 16.61 22.51 4.37
N ALA A 202 16.31 23.76 4.18
CA ALA A 202 16.57 24.81 5.15
C ALA A 202 15.52 25.91 5.03
N ALA A 203 15.10 26.42 6.18
CA ALA A 203 14.20 27.57 6.22
C ALA A 203 14.82 28.79 5.51
N PRO A 204 13.99 29.67 4.91
CA PRO A 204 12.54 29.68 4.91
C PRO A 204 11.89 28.83 3.80
N LEU A 205 12.62 28.30 2.84
CA LEU A 205 12.11 27.45 1.75
C LEU A 205 12.09 25.98 2.16
N GLU A 206 11.46 25.66 3.24
CA GLU A 206 11.28 24.29 3.72
C GLU A 206 9.89 23.80 3.29
N MET A 207 9.84 22.92 2.29
CA MET A 207 8.60 22.35 1.79
C MET A 207 8.18 21.16 2.67
N ASP A 208 6.92 20.79 2.62
CA ASP A 208 6.35 19.71 3.43
C ASP A 208 7.11 18.35 3.28
N SER A 209 7.60 18.05 2.09
CA SER A 209 8.41 16.85 1.82
C SER A 209 9.90 16.99 2.14
N ALA A 210 10.30 18.04 2.86
CA ALA A 210 11.70 18.36 3.06
C ALA A 210 12.33 17.58 4.21
N THR A 211 13.55 17.07 4.00
CA THR A 211 14.38 16.55 5.07
C THR A 211 15.39 17.61 5.52
N THR A 212 15.30 18.02 6.75
CA THR A 212 16.15 19.07 7.33
C THR A 212 17.47 18.55 7.85
N GLY A 213 18.50 19.34 7.67
CA GLY A 213 19.68 19.39 8.55
C GLY A 213 20.76 18.34 8.41
N ALA A 214 20.67 17.36 7.51
CA ALA A 214 21.73 16.36 7.43
C ALA A 214 22.01 15.90 6.01
N GLU A 215 23.17 16.26 5.49
CA GLU A 215 23.71 15.72 4.23
C GLU A 215 24.20 14.26 4.36
N PHE A 216 23.81 13.53 5.42
CA PHE A 216 24.12 12.12 5.61
C PHE A 216 22.83 11.30 5.66
N LEU A 217 22.93 10.05 5.22
CA LEU A 217 21.81 9.11 5.30
C LEU A 217 21.49 8.80 6.77
N LYS A 218 20.24 9.00 7.17
CA LYS A 218 19.75 8.58 8.48
C LYS A 218 18.66 7.52 8.31
N LEU A 219 18.58 6.62 9.27
CA LEU A 219 17.45 5.73 9.42
C LEU A 219 16.35 6.53 10.12
N ALA A 220 15.30 6.88 9.38
CA ALA A 220 14.19 7.69 9.88
C ALA A 220 13.15 6.84 10.59
N SER A 221 12.84 5.67 10.05
CA SER A 221 11.83 4.77 10.61
C SER A 221 12.31 3.33 10.57
N LEU A 222 11.99 2.54 11.60
CA LEU A 222 12.25 1.10 11.67
C LEU A 222 11.21 0.43 12.56
N PHE A 223 10.27 -0.28 11.95
CA PHE A 223 9.23 -1.00 12.67
C PHE A 223 8.70 -2.20 11.91
N TYR A 224 8.02 -3.08 12.63
CA TYR A 224 7.44 -4.30 12.11
C TYR A 224 5.93 -4.29 12.29
N THR A 225 5.20 -4.57 11.22
CA THR A 225 3.74 -4.68 11.21
C THR A 225 3.31 -6.08 10.90
N PHE A 226 2.31 -6.58 11.62
CA PHE A 226 1.72 -7.88 11.39
C PHE A 226 0.22 -7.91 11.70
N PRO A 227 -0.56 -8.68 10.92
CA PRO A 227 -1.99 -8.82 11.17
C PRO A 227 -2.28 -9.75 12.34
N VAL A 228 -3.33 -9.42 13.09
CA VAL A 228 -3.90 -10.29 14.14
C VAL A 228 -5.37 -10.53 13.82
N GLY A 229 -5.68 -11.74 13.40
CA GLY A 229 -6.98 -12.03 12.79
C GLY A 229 -7.13 -11.36 11.41
N ASP A 230 -8.35 -10.94 11.10
CA ASP A 230 -8.67 -10.33 9.81
C ASP A 230 -8.82 -8.80 9.90
N ASP A 231 -9.10 -8.26 11.07
CA ASP A 231 -9.48 -6.87 11.26
C ASP A 231 -8.41 -6.03 11.98
N PHE A 232 -7.43 -6.66 12.65
CA PHE A 232 -6.43 -5.95 13.43
C PHE A 232 -5.05 -6.00 12.78
N THR A 233 -4.31 -4.90 12.91
CA THR A 233 -2.88 -4.83 12.58
C THR A 233 -2.12 -4.27 13.77
N ILE A 234 -1.01 -4.89 14.12
CA ILE A 234 -0.10 -4.41 15.16
C ILE A 234 1.17 -3.90 14.49
N ALA A 235 1.66 -2.74 14.93
CA ALA A 235 2.95 -2.20 14.58
C ALA A 235 3.81 -2.05 15.83
N THR A 236 5.11 -2.34 15.75
CA THR A 236 6.05 -2.14 16.86
C THR A 236 7.48 -2.02 16.34
N GLY A 237 8.26 -1.16 16.94
CA GLY A 237 9.64 -0.97 16.52
C GLY A 237 10.42 0.01 17.37
N PRO A 238 11.73 0.10 17.16
CA PRO A 238 12.59 1.07 17.84
C PRO A 238 12.46 2.49 17.29
N LEU A 239 11.98 2.64 16.06
CA LEU A 239 11.73 3.92 15.38
C LEU A 239 10.37 3.82 14.69
N LEU A 240 9.31 3.74 15.50
CA LEU A 240 7.94 3.78 15.02
C LEU A 240 7.57 5.24 14.82
N ASP A 241 7.09 5.56 13.63
CA ASP A 241 6.61 6.89 13.31
C ASP A 241 5.11 6.99 13.63
N GLN A 242 4.74 8.07 14.30
CA GLN A 242 3.38 8.32 14.76
C GLN A 242 2.40 8.42 13.59
N ASP A 243 2.77 9.09 12.54
CA ASP A 243 1.93 9.30 11.36
C ASP A 243 1.58 8.00 10.65
N ASP A 244 2.50 7.05 10.65
CA ASP A 244 2.34 5.75 10.00
C ASP A 244 1.27 4.87 10.67
N VAL A 245 0.88 5.18 11.90
CA VAL A 245 -0.03 4.34 12.69
C VAL A 245 -1.38 4.98 13.01
N ILE A 246 -1.64 6.18 12.53
CA ILE A 246 -2.95 6.83 12.66
C ILE A 246 -3.92 6.26 11.62
N ALA A 247 -5.05 5.69 12.06
CA ALA A 247 -5.99 5.02 11.17
C ALA A 247 -6.78 5.99 10.26
N SER A 248 -7.16 7.14 10.77
CA SER A 248 -7.86 8.18 9.99
C SER A 248 -7.70 9.55 10.62
N THR A 249 -7.39 10.54 9.78
CA THR A 249 -7.36 11.95 10.17
C THR A 249 -8.61 12.70 9.71
N GLY A 250 -9.44 12.07 8.88
CA GLY A 250 -10.57 12.72 8.23
C GLY A 250 -10.16 13.75 7.17
N SER A 251 -8.89 13.80 6.78
CA SER A 251 -8.39 14.64 5.69
C SER A 251 -7.75 13.78 4.60
N ILE A 252 -7.97 14.17 3.38
CA ILE A 252 -7.33 13.58 2.19
C ILE A 252 -6.75 14.66 1.28
N TYR A 253 -6.59 15.88 1.80
CA TYR A 253 -5.90 16.93 1.09
C TYR A 253 -4.46 16.50 0.77
N SER A 254 -4.02 16.77 -0.42
CA SER A 254 -2.72 16.35 -0.92
C SER A 254 -1.57 17.23 -0.42
N GLY A 255 -1.58 17.61 0.81
CA GLY A 255 -0.78 18.64 1.48
C GLY A 255 0.73 18.58 1.41
N SER A 256 1.26 18.09 0.32
CA SER A 256 2.70 17.94 0.12
C SER A 256 3.38 19.16 -0.53
N PHE A 257 2.84 20.36 -0.37
CA PHE A 257 3.53 21.56 -0.85
C PHE A 257 4.23 22.28 0.30
N ARG A 258 3.47 22.91 1.22
CA ARG A 258 4.05 23.63 2.36
C ARG A 258 3.27 23.49 3.67
N LEU A 259 1.93 23.58 3.62
CA LEU A 259 1.14 23.74 4.84
C LEU A 259 0.95 22.47 5.67
N GLY A 260 1.34 21.31 5.18
CA GLY A 260 1.11 20.04 5.88
C GLY A 260 -0.36 19.66 6.01
N VAL A 261 -0.65 18.57 6.68
CA VAL A 261 -1.99 18.01 6.86
C VAL A 261 -2.39 18.01 8.33
N LEU A 262 -3.49 18.69 8.65
CA LEU A 262 -4.17 18.59 9.95
C LEU A 262 -5.10 17.36 9.95
N PRO A 263 -5.58 16.87 11.13
CA PRO A 263 -5.82 17.61 12.37
C PRO A 263 -4.80 17.39 13.50
N PHE A 264 -3.69 16.82 13.34
CA PHE A 264 -2.77 16.57 14.46
C PHE A 264 -1.47 17.38 14.39
N SER A 265 -1.47 18.47 13.67
CA SER A 265 -0.30 19.35 13.57
C SER A 265 0.14 19.95 14.93
N ALA A 266 -0.74 19.96 15.89
CA ALA A 266 -0.43 20.40 17.25
C ALA A 266 0.25 19.31 18.10
N GLY A 267 0.25 18.05 17.64
CA GLY A 267 0.69 16.91 18.39
C GLY A 267 2.07 16.36 18.05
N GLY A 268 2.77 16.93 17.08
CA GLY A 268 4.10 16.51 16.69
C GLY A 268 4.16 15.24 15.83
N ASN A 269 5.32 15.02 15.24
CA ASN A 269 5.67 13.84 14.44
C ASN A 269 6.69 13.04 15.26
N GLU A 270 6.21 12.36 16.30
CA GLU A 270 7.10 11.65 17.20
C GLU A 270 7.53 10.32 16.59
N THR A 271 8.83 10.05 16.66
CA THR A 271 9.44 8.80 16.17
C THR A 271 10.32 8.21 17.25
N GLY A 272 10.02 6.96 17.65
CA GLY A 272 10.79 6.32 18.72
C GLY A 272 10.38 4.88 19.00
N PRO A 273 10.92 4.27 20.07
CA PRO A 273 10.47 2.97 20.54
C PRO A 273 8.98 3.01 20.85
N GLY A 274 8.20 2.13 20.20
CA GLY A 274 6.76 2.20 20.33
C GLY A 274 6.01 0.98 19.85
N ALA A 275 4.70 1.04 20.07
CA ALA A 275 3.76 0.05 19.57
C ALA A 275 2.41 0.71 19.24
N ALA A 276 1.74 0.15 18.26
CA ALA A 276 0.43 0.59 17.83
C ALA A 276 -0.46 -0.60 17.48
N VAL A 277 -1.75 -0.39 17.64
CA VAL A 277 -2.79 -1.28 17.14
C VAL A 277 -3.75 -0.48 16.28
N SER A 278 -4.06 -1.00 15.11
CA SER A 278 -5.10 -0.48 14.23
C SER A 278 -6.16 -1.53 13.97
N TRP A 279 -7.39 -1.08 13.86
CA TRP A 279 -8.56 -1.89 13.53
C TRP A 279 -9.28 -1.27 12.34
N SER A 280 -9.72 -2.12 11.43
CA SER A 280 -10.53 -1.69 10.28
C SER A 280 -11.58 -2.74 9.96
N ASN A 281 -12.73 -2.29 9.49
CA ASN A 281 -13.75 -3.20 9.03
C ASN A 281 -14.14 -2.93 7.56
N PRO A 282 -14.80 -3.89 6.87
CA PRO A 282 -15.20 -3.73 5.48
C PRO A 282 -16.20 -2.60 5.22
N ASN A 283 -16.88 -2.09 6.26
CA ASN A 283 -17.86 -1.01 6.13
C ASN A 283 -17.22 0.39 6.19
N GLY A 284 -15.89 0.49 6.32
CA GLY A 284 -15.16 1.76 6.34
C GLY A 284 -14.90 2.34 7.73
N LEU A 285 -15.33 1.71 8.81
CA LEU A 285 -14.97 2.12 10.17
C LEU A 285 -13.52 1.72 10.47
N VAL A 286 -12.77 2.65 11.07
CA VAL A 286 -11.38 2.47 11.43
C VAL A 286 -11.09 3.06 12.78
N ALA A 287 -10.13 2.49 13.49
CA ALA A 287 -9.62 3.02 14.74
C ALA A 287 -8.17 2.64 14.93
N SER A 288 -7.39 3.46 15.62
CA SER A 288 -6.05 3.11 16.06
C SER A 288 -5.74 3.68 17.44
N ALA A 289 -4.75 3.06 18.08
CA ALA A 289 -4.11 3.60 19.26
C ALA A 289 -2.63 3.28 19.19
N SER A 290 -1.79 4.23 19.56
CA SER A 290 -0.34 4.07 19.60
C SER A 290 0.24 4.66 20.88
N PHE A 291 1.40 4.12 21.24
CA PHE A 291 2.29 4.63 22.26
C PHE A 291 3.70 4.70 21.67
N ILE A 292 4.35 5.84 21.77
CA ILE A 292 5.70 6.08 21.28
C ILE A 292 6.46 6.88 22.34
N SER A 293 7.71 6.53 22.58
CA SER A 293 8.61 7.28 23.46
C SER A 293 9.71 7.91 22.63
N ASP A 294 9.71 9.23 22.50
CA ASP A 294 10.66 9.98 21.65
C ASP A 294 12.12 9.78 22.08
N ASN A 295 12.36 9.52 23.35
CA ASN A 295 13.71 9.33 23.92
C ASN A 295 13.84 8.02 24.72
N GLY A 296 12.97 7.06 24.45
CA GLY A 296 12.86 5.80 25.18
C GLY A 296 14.05 4.83 25.00
N GLU A 297 14.96 5.09 24.05
CA GLU A 297 16.19 4.32 23.87
C GLU A 297 17.25 4.64 24.93
N GLY A 298 17.14 5.77 25.61
CA GLY A 298 18.06 6.20 26.66
C GLY A 298 17.76 5.54 28.01
N SER A 299 18.76 4.92 28.66
CA SER A 299 18.56 4.29 29.98
C SER A 299 18.31 5.29 31.11
N ALA A 300 18.49 6.57 30.89
CA ALA A 300 18.23 7.63 31.86
C ALA A 300 16.82 8.19 31.72
N GLN A 301 16.28 8.16 30.53
CA GLN A 301 14.91 8.58 30.21
C GLN A 301 13.96 7.37 30.27
N GLY A 302 14.17 6.40 29.41
CA GLY A 302 13.37 5.15 29.39
C GLY A 302 11.92 5.36 29.01
N ILE A 303 11.22 4.27 28.84
CA ILE A 303 9.80 4.22 28.51
C ILE A 303 8.99 4.23 29.82
N PHE A 304 7.90 5.01 29.91
CA PHE A 304 7.04 5.16 31.10
C PHE A 304 7.75 5.69 32.32
N THR A 305 8.65 6.64 32.14
CA THR A 305 9.36 7.29 33.24
C THR A 305 9.03 8.79 33.28
N GLU A 306 9.21 9.42 34.43
CA GLU A 306 9.01 10.88 34.56
C GLU A 306 10.04 11.70 33.79
N GLU A 307 11.17 11.10 33.42
CA GLU A 307 12.24 11.71 32.63
C GLU A 307 12.11 11.41 31.13
N GLY A 308 11.15 10.58 30.74
CA GLY A 308 10.82 10.24 29.35
C GLY A 308 9.97 11.31 28.68
N SER A 309 9.87 11.22 27.38
CA SER A 309 8.87 11.92 26.56
C SER A 309 8.00 10.84 25.90
N ASP A 310 6.87 10.58 26.49
CA ASP A 310 5.98 9.51 26.10
C ASP A 310 4.71 10.07 25.44
N VAL A 311 4.37 9.57 24.28
CA VAL A 311 3.28 10.05 23.46
C VAL A 311 2.23 8.97 23.29
N ILE A 312 0.99 9.31 23.53
CA ILE A 312 -0.18 8.47 23.25
C ILE A 312 -1.01 9.12 22.14
N THR A 313 -1.33 8.35 21.12
CA THR A 313 -2.24 8.80 20.06
C THR A 313 -3.39 7.81 19.92
N ALA A 314 -4.59 8.31 19.73
CA ALA A 314 -5.75 7.51 19.43
C ALA A 314 -6.55 8.15 18.29
N SER A 315 -7.01 7.36 17.35
CA SER A 315 -7.87 7.83 16.27
C SER A 315 -9.06 6.92 16.05
N VAL A 316 -10.15 7.51 15.60
CA VAL A 316 -11.34 6.81 15.16
C VAL A 316 -11.90 7.56 13.94
N GLY A 317 -12.34 6.82 12.94
CA GLY A 317 -12.87 7.43 11.74
C GLY A 317 -13.75 6.51 10.92
N TYR A 318 -14.31 7.10 9.91
CA TYR A 318 -15.04 6.43 8.86
C TYR A 318 -14.54 6.93 7.51
N ASP A 319 -14.14 6.01 6.66
CA ASP A 319 -13.65 6.30 5.33
C ASP A 319 -14.48 5.60 4.27
N SER A 320 -14.89 6.35 3.25
CA SER A 320 -15.58 5.82 2.07
C SER A 320 -15.04 6.47 0.79
N ASP A 321 -15.51 5.99 -0.35
CA ASP A 321 -15.11 6.57 -1.64
C ASP A 321 -15.57 8.02 -1.83
N LYS A 322 -16.66 8.44 -1.15
CA LYS A 322 -17.29 9.75 -1.35
C LYS A 322 -17.07 10.74 -0.22
N TRP A 323 -16.90 10.26 0.98
CA TRP A 323 -16.70 11.10 2.16
C TRP A 323 -16.06 10.31 3.30
N GLY A 324 -15.45 10.99 4.22
CA GLY A 324 -14.94 10.40 5.44
C GLY A 324 -14.85 11.43 6.56
N VAL A 325 -14.70 10.93 7.77
CA VAL A 325 -14.56 11.72 8.99
C VAL A 325 -13.57 11.03 9.91
N GLY A 326 -12.76 11.81 10.61
CA GLY A 326 -11.81 11.29 11.60
C GLY A 326 -11.72 12.20 12.80
N ILE A 327 -11.43 11.60 13.93
CA ILE A 327 -11.10 12.29 15.19
C ILE A 327 -9.79 11.69 15.67
N VAL A 328 -8.84 12.53 16.05
CA VAL A 328 -7.54 12.15 16.57
C VAL A 328 -7.36 12.82 17.94
N TYR A 329 -6.94 12.05 18.90
CA TYR A 329 -6.46 12.52 20.19
C TYR A 329 -4.96 12.27 20.29
N PHE A 330 -4.25 13.23 20.81
CA PHE A 330 -2.84 13.18 21.10
C PHE A 330 -2.58 13.65 22.54
N GLY A 331 -1.71 12.97 23.23
CA GLY A 331 -1.25 13.36 24.57
C GLY A 331 0.24 13.08 24.71
N ASP A 332 0.97 14.08 25.13
CA ASP A 332 2.41 14.07 25.34
C ASP A 332 2.70 14.45 26.80
N ASP A 333 3.52 13.65 27.47
CA ASP A 333 3.99 13.92 28.84
C ASP A 333 5.44 14.41 28.86
N ALA A 334 5.83 15.20 27.86
CA ALA A 334 7.21 15.63 27.66
C ALA A 334 8.05 15.80 28.93
N ALA A 335 9.27 15.29 28.89
CA ALA A 335 10.18 15.26 30.02
C ALA A 335 10.29 16.63 30.72
N PRO A 336 10.15 16.72 32.05
CA PRO A 336 10.23 17.97 32.77
C PRO A 336 11.62 18.59 32.62
N THR A 337 11.72 19.74 32.02
CA THR A 337 12.95 20.52 31.96
C THR A 337 12.94 21.47 33.14
N ALA A 338 13.80 21.20 34.17
CA ALA A 338 14.11 22.09 35.29
C ALA A 338 12.91 22.83 35.93
N GLY A 339 11.83 22.10 36.24
CA GLY A 339 10.70 22.63 37.00
C GLY A 339 9.51 23.11 36.18
N THR A 340 9.47 22.80 34.90
CA THR A 340 8.35 22.99 34.00
C THR A 340 7.88 21.63 33.49
N ASN A 341 6.58 21.36 33.60
CA ASN A 341 5.95 20.23 32.93
C ASN A 341 5.59 20.69 31.51
N ASN A 342 6.27 20.15 30.50
CA ASN A 342 6.06 20.56 29.11
C ASN A 342 5.02 19.71 28.36
N GLY A 343 4.25 18.88 29.10
CA GLY A 343 3.20 18.05 28.53
C GLY A 343 2.15 18.86 27.79
N SER A 344 1.53 18.24 26.81
CA SER A 344 0.46 18.81 26.04
C SER A 344 -0.55 17.74 25.59
N SER A 345 -1.75 18.18 25.28
CA SER A 345 -2.73 17.32 24.64
C SER A 345 -3.42 18.04 23.50
N SER A 346 -3.79 17.32 22.47
CA SER A 346 -4.60 17.87 21.39
C SER A 346 -5.75 16.95 21.03
N ILE A 347 -6.81 17.54 20.52
CA ILE A 347 -7.91 16.85 19.89
C ILE A 347 -8.19 17.50 18.54
N GLY A 348 -8.12 16.70 17.50
CA GLY A 348 -8.39 17.15 16.15
C GLY A 348 -9.53 16.36 15.52
N ALA A 349 -10.22 17.01 14.61
CA ALA A 349 -11.26 16.39 13.81
C ALA A 349 -11.17 16.86 12.37
N GLY A 350 -11.46 15.94 11.45
CA GLY A 350 -11.47 16.23 10.03
C GLY A 350 -12.65 15.60 9.31
N VAL A 351 -13.03 16.19 8.21
CA VAL A 351 -14.02 15.66 7.28
C VAL A 351 -13.56 15.92 5.84
N TYR A 352 -13.71 14.93 5.01
CA TYR A 352 -13.53 15.13 3.57
C TYR A 352 -14.78 14.75 2.78
N PHE A 353 -14.93 15.41 1.64
CA PHE A 353 -15.98 15.12 0.68
C PHE A 353 -15.40 15.09 -0.74
N ARG A 354 -15.68 14.00 -1.48
CA ARG A 354 -15.22 13.75 -2.84
C ARG A 354 -16.42 13.57 -3.77
N PRO A 355 -16.94 14.67 -4.33
CA PRO A 355 -18.02 14.62 -5.32
C PRO A 355 -17.48 14.10 -6.68
N GLU A 356 -18.35 13.50 -7.49
CA GLU A 356 -17.95 12.86 -8.76
C GLU A 356 -17.43 13.84 -9.84
N ASN A 357 -17.88 15.10 -9.81
CA ASN A 357 -17.55 16.08 -10.86
C ASN A 357 -17.13 17.45 -10.28
N PHE A 358 -16.56 17.44 -9.10
CA PHE A 358 -16.11 18.65 -8.43
C PHE A 358 -14.85 18.38 -7.63
N ALA A 359 -14.25 19.41 -7.07
CA ALA A 359 -13.07 19.28 -6.23
C ALA A 359 -13.32 18.41 -5.00
N THR A 360 -12.34 17.64 -4.61
CA THR A 360 -12.27 17.03 -3.29
C THR A 360 -12.00 18.11 -2.27
N ILE A 361 -12.77 18.18 -1.21
CA ILE A 361 -12.63 19.17 -0.14
C ILE A 361 -12.32 18.44 1.16
N SER A 362 -11.32 18.90 1.90
CA SER A 362 -11.00 18.49 3.26
C SER A 362 -11.08 19.68 4.19
N ILE A 363 -11.72 19.52 5.32
CA ILE A 363 -11.83 20.51 6.38
C ILE A 363 -11.36 19.88 7.67
N THR A 364 -10.45 20.52 8.37
CA THR A 364 -9.91 20.02 9.63
C THR A 364 -9.85 21.12 10.69
N TYR A 365 -9.95 20.69 11.93
CA TYR A 365 -9.80 21.54 13.09
C TYR A 365 -9.03 20.76 14.16
N ASP A 366 -8.11 21.44 14.82
CA ASP A 366 -7.29 20.90 15.90
C ASP A 366 -7.23 21.90 17.05
N GLN A 367 -7.32 21.41 18.28
CA GLN A 367 -7.18 22.19 19.49
C GLN A 367 -6.12 21.57 20.38
N LYS A 368 -5.07 22.32 20.66
CA LYS A 368 -4.00 21.95 21.59
C LYS A 368 -4.17 22.66 22.92
N SER A 369 -4.01 21.94 23.99
CA SER A 369 -3.91 22.46 25.36
C SER A 369 -2.55 22.11 25.92
N ALA A 370 -1.85 23.09 26.42
CA ALA A 370 -0.55 22.93 27.06
C ALA A 370 -0.70 22.85 28.59
N ASP A 371 0.05 21.95 29.20
CA ASP A 371 -0.01 21.73 30.66
C ASP A 371 0.80 22.76 31.46
N ASP A 372 1.62 23.58 30.80
CA ASP A 372 2.50 24.54 31.45
C ASP A 372 2.14 26.00 31.13
N ALA A 373 2.33 26.88 32.10
CA ALA A 373 2.09 28.31 32.02
C ALA A 373 3.02 29.04 31.02
N GLY A 374 4.03 28.35 30.47
CA GLY A 374 4.95 28.89 29.46
C GLY A 374 4.66 28.47 28.04
N THR A 375 3.82 27.45 27.84
CA THR A 375 3.39 26.98 26.51
C THR A 375 1.93 27.43 26.30
N GLN A 376 1.61 27.88 25.13
CA GLN A 376 0.29 28.45 24.86
C GLN A 376 -0.65 27.40 24.25
N ASP A 377 -1.92 27.46 24.65
CA ASP A 377 -2.98 26.74 23.91
C ASP A 377 -3.04 27.26 22.49
N SER A 378 -3.32 26.38 21.53
CA SER A 378 -3.50 26.77 20.13
C SER A 378 -4.73 26.11 19.52
N ASN A 379 -5.27 26.78 18.51
CA ASN A 379 -6.32 26.26 17.66
C ASN A 379 -5.90 26.38 16.20
N ASP A 380 -5.99 25.28 15.49
CA ASP A 380 -5.68 25.22 14.07
C ASP A 380 -6.94 24.89 13.27
N PHE A 381 -7.16 25.59 12.20
CA PHE A 381 -8.21 25.32 11.24
C PHE A 381 -7.61 25.26 9.84
N MET A 382 -8.00 24.28 9.06
CA MET A 382 -7.57 24.18 7.67
C MET A 382 -8.73 23.78 6.76
N ILE A 383 -8.76 24.36 5.57
CA ILE A 383 -9.57 23.91 4.45
C ILE A 383 -8.65 23.70 3.24
N GLY A 384 -8.68 22.49 2.69
CA GLY A 384 -7.93 22.10 1.51
C GLY A 384 -8.84 21.63 0.40
N MET A 385 -8.42 21.84 -0.83
CA MET A 385 -9.16 21.49 -2.02
C MET A 385 -8.23 20.94 -3.09
N ASP A 386 -8.57 19.78 -3.65
CA ASP A 386 -7.89 19.16 -4.78
C ASP A 386 -8.85 19.04 -5.97
N TYR A 387 -8.46 19.53 -7.12
CA TYR A 387 -9.26 19.49 -8.33
C TYR A 387 -8.45 18.94 -9.51
N GLU A 388 -8.94 17.84 -10.07
CA GLU A 388 -8.33 17.27 -11.27
C GLU A 388 -8.63 18.13 -12.49
N VAL A 389 -7.58 18.68 -13.11
CA VAL A 389 -7.68 19.52 -14.29
C VAL A 389 -6.59 19.18 -15.31
N GLY A 390 -7.01 18.85 -16.53
CA GLY A 390 -6.08 18.36 -17.55
C GLY A 390 -5.44 17.04 -17.13
N PRO A 391 -4.14 16.89 -17.28
CA PRO A 391 -3.43 15.65 -16.88
C PRO A 391 -3.04 15.61 -15.40
N GLY A 392 -3.25 16.68 -14.64
CA GLY A 392 -2.76 16.80 -13.27
C GLY A 392 -3.79 17.34 -12.30
N THR A 393 -3.34 17.70 -11.10
CA THR A 393 -4.17 18.15 -9.99
C THR A 393 -3.80 19.57 -9.57
N ALA A 394 -4.78 20.47 -9.56
CA ALA A 394 -4.67 21.80 -8.94
C ALA A 394 -5.14 21.70 -7.49
N SER A 395 -4.31 22.15 -6.58
CA SER A 395 -4.56 22.13 -5.15
C SER A 395 -4.47 23.51 -4.55
N ALA A 396 -5.30 23.78 -3.57
CA ALA A 396 -5.26 25.03 -2.80
C ALA A 396 -5.68 24.76 -1.36
N ALA A 397 -5.04 25.43 -0.43
CA ALA A 397 -5.40 25.36 0.98
C ALA A 397 -5.29 26.72 1.68
N PHE A 398 -6.07 26.85 2.73
CA PHE A 398 -6.00 27.91 3.72
C PHE A 398 -5.88 27.28 5.10
N LYS A 399 -4.95 27.76 5.89
CA LYS A 399 -4.73 27.40 7.29
C LYS A 399 -4.81 28.66 8.15
N SER A 400 -5.44 28.56 9.29
CA SER A 400 -5.44 29.57 10.34
C SER A 400 -4.95 28.94 11.62
N ASN A 401 -3.95 29.55 12.24
CA ASN A 401 -3.41 29.17 13.53
C ASN A 401 -3.68 30.31 14.52
N GLU A 402 -4.21 29.98 15.67
CA GLU A 402 -4.50 30.91 16.77
C GLU A 402 -3.82 30.41 18.03
N ASP A 403 -2.69 30.99 18.37
CA ASP A 403 -1.99 30.77 19.63
C ASP A 403 -2.55 31.71 20.71
N ALA A 404 -2.78 31.19 21.93
CA ALA A 404 -3.33 32.00 23.00
C ALA A 404 -2.43 33.22 23.34
N GLY A 405 -2.97 34.41 23.17
CA GLY A 405 -2.26 35.66 23.43
C GLY A 405 -1.40 36.20 22.28
N ALA A 406 -1.41 35.52 21.12
CA ALA A 406 -0.80 35.99 19.87
C ALA A 406 -1.85 36.45 18.85
N GLU A 407 -1.39 37.12 17.81
CA GLU A 407 -2.26 37.43 16.67
C GLU A 407 -2.49 36.17 15.82
N THR A 408 -3.71 35.97 15.35
CA THR A 408 -4.05 34.87 14.46
C THR A 408 -3.18 34.92 13.20
N GLN A 409 -2.49 33.85 12.93
CA GLN A 409 -1.72 33.69 11.71
C GLN A 409 -2.56 33.00 10.64
N SER A 410 -2.42 33.46 9.41
CA SER A 410 -3.13 32.89 8.27
C SER A 410 -2.16 32.54 7.18
N SER A 411 -2.21 31.27 6.74
CA SER A 411 -1.36 30.75 5.69
C SER A 411 -2.20 30.23 4.54
N TYR A 412 -1.70 30.33 3.35
CA TYR A 412 -2.36 29.76 2.18
C TYR A 412 -1.35 29.27 1.15
N GLU A 413 -1.77 28.29 0.40
CA GLU A 413 -1.01 27.76 -0.72
C GLU A 413 -1.90 27.48 -1.91
N ILE A 414 -1.31 27.54 -3.08
CA ILE A 414 -1.90 27.10 -4.35
C ILE A 414 -0.81 26.51 -5.21
N PHE A 415 -1.03 25.32 -5.72
CA PHE A 415 -0.07 24.64 -6.58
C PHE A 415 -0.74 23.75 -7.60
N TYR A 416 0.03 23.36 -8.60
CA TYR A 416 -0.36 22.40 -9.61
C TYR A 416 0.66 21.28 -9.69
N ASN A 417 0.21 20.06 -9.58
CA ASN A 417 1.01 18.86 -9.75
C ASN A 417 0.77 18.29 -11.15
N TYR A 418 1.80 18.30 -11.99
CA TYR A 418 1.78 17.78 -13.34
C TYR A 418 2.53 16.45 -13.42
N PRO A 419 1.85 15.30 -13.68
CA PRO A 419 2.51 14.04 -13.92
C PRO A 419 3.15 14.04 -15.32
N VAL A 420 4.48 13.96 -15.37
CA VAL A 420 5.20 13.83 -16.64
C VAL A 420 5.12 12.40 -17.15
N ASN A 421 5.24 11.44 -16.25
CA ASN A 421 5.06 10.01 -16.46
C ASN A 421 4.85 9.31 -15.10
N ASP A 422 4.76 7.98 -15.07
CA ASP A 422 4.49 7.19 -13.86
C ASP A 422 5.54 7.35 -12.74
N GLY A 423 6.72 7.85 -13.05
CA GLY A 423 7.82 8.02 -12.07
C GLY A 423 8.27 9.47 -11.89
N ILE A 424 7.72 10.42 -12.64
CA ILE A 424 8.16 11.83 -12.59
C ILE A 424 6.95 12.74 -12.56
N SER A 425 6.90 13.64 -11.58
CA SER A 425 5.95 14.75 -11.52
C SER A 425 6.69 16.08 -11.35
N ILE A 426 6.08 17.16 -11.79
CA ILE A 426 6.54 18.53 -11.57
C ILE A 426 5.45 19.26 -10.79
N GLN A 427 5.82 19.84 -9.67
CA GLN A 427 4.93 20.62 -8.85
C GLN A 427 5.38 22.08 -8.86
N GLY A 428 4.47 23.00 -9.12
CA GLY A 428 4.76 24.41 -9.12
C GLY A 428 3.64 25.19 -8.44
N GLY A 429 3.99 26.15 -7.58
CA GLY A 429 2.99 26.88 -6.82
C GLY A 429 3.54 28.04 -6.02
N PHE A 430 2.70 28.58 -5.17
CA PHE A 430 2.97 29.68 -4.25
C PHE A 430 2.41 29.35 -2.88
N PHE A 431 3.08 29.82 -1.85
CA PHE A 431 2.60 29.80 -0.47
C PHE A 431 2.84 31.15 0.21
N HIS A 432 2.08 31.38 1.27
CA HIS A 432 2.22 32.52 2.16
C HIS A 432 1.96 32.05 3.60
N GLU A 433 2.81 32.48 4.51
CA GLU A 433 2.72 32.23 5.97
C GLU A 433 2.86 33.56 6.74
#